data_68d710a44ee7241531ba97996b8eb5a9
#
_entry.id   68d710a44ee7241531ba97996b8eb5a9
#
_cell.length_a   1.000
_cell.length_b   1.000
_cell.length_c   1.000
_cell.angle_alpha   90.00
_cell.angle_beta   90.00
_cell.angle_gamma   90.00
#
_symmetry.space_group_name_H-M   'P 1'
#
loop_
_entity.id
_entity.type
_entity.pdbx_description
1 polymer ?
#
loop_
_entity_poly.entity_id
_entity_poly.type
_entity_poly.pdbx_seq_one_letter_code
_entity_poly.pdbx_strand_id
1 'polypeptide(L)'
;MMKAIQRFGGALFTPAMLFAFAGVVVGLGTLFTTESIMGPIAAAGTTWTKCWTVILDGGWTVFNQLPLLFAVALPIGLAKKQAGRCCLEAFVAYLTFNYFVSSILSAWAPELGVDFSASAGTAEGIATIAGIRTLDMGIAGALLISGVVIALHNRFFDTRLPEWLGVFSGSTFVYMVSFIVMLPIAVVVVLVWPKVQVGMHVFQQVILDAGTAGVGIFVFLERVLIPFGLHHLLYAPFYYDNVIVQGGIYAAWANALPGLAASTRPLAELAPWASLTDRKSVV
;
A
#
# COMPACT_ATOMS: atom_id res chain seq x y z
N MET A 1 -16.21 20.09 9.84
CA MET A 1 -15.36 18.93 10.18
C MET A 1 -15.89 17.64 9.55
N MET A 2 -17.15 17.27 9.79
CA MET A 2 -17.79 16.03 9.26
C MET A 2 -17.71 15.88 7.73
N LYS A 3 -17.98 16.96 6.95
CA LYS A 3 -17.87 16.95 5.48
C LYS A 3 -16.45 16.65 4.96
N ALA A 4 -15.39 17.05 5.68
CA ALA A 4 -14.01 16.77 5.29
C ALA A 4 -13.67 15.30 5.52
N ILE A 5 -14.12 14.72 6.63
CA ILE A 5 -13.95 13.29 6.95
C ILE A 5 -14.69 12.43 5.92
N GLN A 6 -15.93 12.79 5.58
CA GLN A 6 -16.71 12.07 4.55
C GLN A 6 -16.05 12.14 3.17
N ARG A 7 -15.48 13.29 2.78
CA ARG A 7 -14.74 13.44 1.52
C ARG A 7 -13.47 12.60 1.51
N PHE A 8 -12.75 12.55 2.62
CA PHE A 8 -11.57 11.72 2.78
C PHE A 8 -11.92 10.23 2.69
N GLY A 9 -12.94 9.77 3.42
CA GLY A 9 -13.42 8.39 3.34
C GLY A 9 -13.90 8.01 1.93
N GLY A 10 -14.63 8.92 1.25
CA GLY A 10 -15.06 8.72 -0.13
C GLY A 10 -13.92 8.61 -1.12
N ALA A 11 -12.83 9.38 -0.92
CA ALA A 11 -11.63 9.28 -1.76
C ALA A 11 -10.91 7.93 -1.60
N LEU A 12 -10.90 7.36 -0.39
CA LEU A 12 -10.30 6.06 -0.13
C LEU A 12 -11.15 4.89 -0.65
N PHE A 13 -12.44 5.10 -0.86
CA PHE A 13 -13.34 4.06 -1.35
C PHE A 13 -13.04 3.67 -2.81
N THR A 14 -12.66 4.62 -3.66
CA THR A 14 -12.39 4.37 -5.09
C THR A 14 -11.29 3.33 -5.32
N PRO A 15 -10.08 3.45 -4.74
CA PRO A 15 -9.07 2.40 -4.88
C PRO A 15 -9.50 1.09 -4.21
N ALA A 16 -10.27 1.15 -3.11
CA ALA A 16 -10.75 -0.06 -2.44
C ALA A 16 -11.67 -0.92 -3.32
N MET A 17 -12.45 -0.34 -4.22
CA MET A 17 -13.27 -1.07 -5.18
C MET A 17 -12.45 -1.87 -6.18
N LEU A 18 -11.25 -1.40 -6.55
CA LEU A 18 -10.38 -2.12 -7.48
C LEU A 18 -9.86 -3.44 -6.87
N PHE A 19 -9.73 -3.50 -5.55
CA PHE A 19 -9.28 -4.72 -4.86
C PHE A 19 -10.27 -5.86 -4.98
N ALA A 20 -11.56 -5.57 -5.03
CA ALA A 20 -12.57 -6.61 -5.17
C ALA A 20 -12.39 -7.38 -6.49
N PHE A 21 -12.20 -6.66 -7.59
CA PHE A 21 -11.93 -7.28 -8.90
C PHE A 21 -10.57 -7.97 -8.93
N ALA A 22 -9.51 -7.29 -8.50
CA ALA A 22 -8.16 -7.85 -8.45
C ALA A 22 -8.11 -9.12 -7.57
N GLY A 23 -8.79 -9.12 -6.43
CA GLY A 23 -8.91 -10.28 -5.55
C GLY A 23 -9.58 -11.48 -6.24
N VAL A 24 -10.63 -11.26 -7.02
CA VAL A 24 -11.26 -12.33 -7.82
C VAL A 24 -10.28 -12.88 -8.85
N VAL A 25 -9.56 -12.00 -9.57
CA VAL A 25 -8.57 -12.42 -10.58
C VAL A 25 -7.43 -13.21 -9.94
N VAL A 26 -6.87 -12.72 -8.82
CA VAL A 26 -5.80 -13.41 -8.08
C VAL A 26 -6.31 -14.74 -7.52
N GLY A 27 -7.50 -14.78 -6.94
CA GLY A 27 -8.10 -16.00 -6.40
C GLY A 27 -8.31 -17.08 -7.46
N LEU A 28 -8.90 -16.71 -8.61
CA LEU A 28 -9.09 -17.63 -9.75
C LEU A 28 -7.74 -18.05 -10.36
N GLY A 29 -6.81 -17.10 -10.53
CA GLY A 29 -5.48 -17.39 -11.05
C GLY A 29 -4.73 -18.39 -10.17
N THR A 30 -4.75 -18.17 -8.85
CA THR A 30 -4.14 -19.10 -7.86
C THR A 30 -4.82 -20.46 -7.90
N LEU A 31 -6.16 -20.52 -7.95
CA LEU A 31 -6.89 -21.78 -8.04
C LEU A 31 -6.47 -22.57 -9.29
N PHE A 32 -6.46 -21.93 -10.45
CA PHE A 32 -6.18 -22.59 -11.73
C PHE A 32 -4.70 -22.90 -11.99
N THR A 33 -3.78 -22.31 -11.23
CA THR A 33 -2.35 -22.64 -11.26
C THR A 33 -1.94 -23.66 -10.19
N THR A 34 -2.85 -24.03 -9.28
CA THR A 34 -2.55 -24.97 -8.18
C THR A 34 -2.75 -26.41 -8.64
N GLU A 35 -1.66 -27.16 -8.78
CA GLU A 35 -1.67 -28.56 -9.25
C GLU A 35 -2.44 -29.50 -8.30
N SER A 36 -2.35 -29.27 -6.98
CA SER A 36 -3.10 -30.06 -5.99
C SER A 36 -4.62 -29.97 -6.12
N ILE A 37 -5.13 -28.91 -6.78
CA ILE A 37 -6.55 -28.67 -7.00
C ILE A 37 -6.96 -29.09 -8.41
N MET A 38 -6.20 -28.64 -9.43
CA MET A 38 -6.54 -28.82 -10.85
C MET A 38 -5.93 -30.10 -11.47
N GLY A 39 -5.06 -30.79 -10.73
CA GLY A 39 -4.37 -31.98 -11.22
C GLY A 39 -3.31 -31.68 -12.28
N PRO A 40 -2.96 -32.68 -13.11
CA PRO A 40 -1.82 -32.60 -14.06
C PRO A 40 -1.92 -31.47 -15.10
N ILE A 41 -3.11 -30.92 -15.35
CA ILE A 41 -3.27 -29.79 -16.28
C ILE A 41 -2.57 -28.53 -15.77
N ALA A 42 -2.51 -28.36 -14.45
CA ALA A 42 -1.84 -27.25 -13.77
C ALA A 42 -0.37 -27.56 -13.40
N ALA A 43 0.19 -28.66 -13.91
CA ALA A 43 1.59 -29.00 -13.69
C ALA A 43 2.50 -27.89 -14.23
N ALA A 44 3.66 -27.72 -13.55
CA ALA A 44 4.62 -26.68 -13.91
C ALA A 44 5.07 -26.81 -15.39
N GLY A 45 5.05 -25.68 -16.10
CA GLY A 45 5.49 -25.62 -17.50
C GLY A 45 4.42 -25.93 -18.55
N THR A 46 3.20 -26.35 -18.16
CA THR A 46 2.09 -26.52 -19.10
C THR A 46 1.65 -25.19 -19.69
N THR A 47 1.07 -25.21 -20.89
CA THR A 47 0.50 -24.01 -21.52
C THR A 47 -0.63 -23.41 -20.67
N TRP A 48 -1.42 -24.27 -20.02
CA TRP A 48 -2.47 -23.87 -19.08
C TRP A 48 -1.89 -23.01 -17.95
N THR A 49 -0.89 -23.51 -17.25
CA THR A 49 -0.24 -22.78 -16.13
C THR A 49 0.38 -21.48 -16.61
N LYS A 50 1.06 -21.48 -17.76
CA LYS A 50 1.64 -20.24 -18.33
C LYS A 50 0.58 -19.18 -18.61
N CYS A 51 -0.55 -19.55 -19.22
CA CYS A 51 -1.64 -18.60 -19.50
C CYS A 51 -2.24 -18.03 -18.21
N TRP A 52 -2.49 -18.88 -17.21
CA TRP A 52 -3.06 -18.42 -15.95
C TRP A 52 -2.07 -17.63 -15.11
N THR A 53 -0.77 -17.91 -15.17
CA THR A 53 0.26 -17.09 -14.54
C THR A 53 0.27 -15.67 -15.11
N VAL A 54 0.16 -15.50 -16.44
CA VAL A 54 0.07 -14.15 -17.03
C VAL A 54 -1.16 -13.37 -16.51
N ILE A 55 -2.31 -14.05 -16.39
CA ILE A 55 -3.52 -13.43 -15.83
C ILE A 55 -3.33 -13.10 -14.34
N LEU A 56 -2.73 -14.01 -13.60
CA LEU A 56 -2.44 -13.85 -12.17
C LEU A 56 -1.50 -12.67 -11.93
N ASP A 57 -0.42 -12.54 -12.68
CA ASP A 57 0.53 -11.42 -12.60
C ASP A 57 -0.16 -10.09 -12.91
N GLY A 58 -1.07 -10.07 -13.88
CA GLY A 58 -1.94 -8.92 -14.14
C GLY A 58 -2.82 -8.56 -12.95
N GLY A 59 -3.39 -9.55 -12.27
CA GLY A 59 -4.19 -9.37 -11.05
C GLY A 59 -3.39 -8.77 -9.89
N TRP A 60 -2.13 -9.16 -9.75
CA TRP A 60 -1.24 -8.65 -8.71
C TRP A 60 -0.88 -7.17 -8.88
N THR A 61 -1.08 -6.57 -10.05
CA THR A 61 -0.76 -5.14 -10.29
C THR A 61 -1.40 -4.22 -9.25
N VAL A 62 -2.66 -4.45 -8.88
CA VAL A 62 -3.38 -3.61 -7.93
C VAL A 62 -2.76 -3.72 -6.52
N PHE A 63 -2.42 -4.92 -6.10
CA PHE A 63 -1.83 -5.17 -4.78
C PHE A 63 -0.38 -4.65 -4.71
N ASN A 64 0.44 -4.91 -5.72
CA ASN A 64 1.83 -4.47 -5.77
C ASN A 64 1.99 -2.94 -5.85
N GLN A 65 1.00 -2.24 -6.46
CA GLN A 65 1.03 -0.79 -6.62
C GLN A 65 0.03 -0.06 -5.72
N LEU A 66 -0.39 -0.70 -4.65
CA LEU A 66 -1.40 -0.23 -3.72
C LEU A 66 -1.12 1.19 -3.20
N PRO A 67 0.09 1.52 -2.68
CA PRO A 67 0.39 2.85 -2.20
C PRO A 67 0.25 3.91 -3.30
N LEU A 68 0.69 3.61 -4.52
CA LEU A 68 0.58 4.49 -5.68
C LEU A 68 -0.88 4.79 -6.03
N LEU A 69 -1.75 3.78 -5.99
CA LEU A 69 -3.19 3.93 -6.24
C LEU A 69 -3.83 4.88 -5.23
N PHE A 70 -3.49 4.75 -3.95
CA PHE A 70 -3.98 5.67 -2.92
C PHE A 70 -3.44 7.09 -3.09
N ALA A 71 -2.18 7.25 -3.46
CA ALA A 71 -1.58 8.55 -3.72
C ALA A 71 -2.31 9.31 -4.84
N VAL A 72 -2.72 8.60 -5.90
CA VAL A 72 -3.42 9.18 -7.05
C VAL A 72 -4.91 9.38 -6.77
N ALA A 73 -5.54 8.52 -5.99
CA ALA A 73 -6.97 8.58 -5.72
C ALA A 73 -7.36 9.69 -4.72
N LEU A 74 -6.50 9.99 -3.75
CA LEU A 74 -6.81 10.95 -2.70
C LEU A 74 -7.16 12.36 -3.23
N PRO A 75 -6.45 12.91 -4.25
CA PRO A 75 -6.79 14.20 -4.84
C PRO A 75 -8.20 14.29 -5.45
N ILE A 76 -8.77 13.15 -5.90
CA ILE A 76 -10.13 13.13 -6.50
C ILE A 76 -11.16 13.68 -5.52
N GLY A 77 -11.05 13.32 -4.24
CA GLY A 77 -11.98 13.76 -3.20
C GLY A 77 -11.61 15.05 -2.51
N LEU A 78 -10.32 15.43 -2.48
CA LEU A 78 -9.81 16.49 -1.61
C LEU A 78 -9.32 17.75 -2.36
N ALA A 79 -8.99 17.64 -3.65
CA ALA A 79 -8.65 18.82 -4.45
C ALA A 79 -9.84 19.76 -4.56
N LYS A 80 -9.62 21.06 -4.38
CA LYS A 80 -10.67 22.09 -4.47
C LYS A 80 -11.05 22.42 -5.91
N LYS A 81 -10.06 22.32 -6.81
CA LYS A 81 -10.20 22.64 -8.24
C LYS A 81 -9.37 21.64 -9.05
N GLN A 82 -9.75 21.42 -10.31
CA GLN A 82 -8.96 20.64 -11.27
C GLN A 82 -8.41 19.32 -10.71
N ALA A 83 -9.25 18.51 -10.07
CA ALA A 83 -8.87 17.28 -9.39
C ALA A 83 -8.01 16.35 -10.27
N GLY A 84 -8.33 16.22 -11.57
CA GLY A 84 -7.53 15.41 -12.50
C GLY A 84 -6.09 15.90 -12.66
N ARG A 85 -5.85 17.23 -12.63
CA ARG A 85 -4.50 17.79 -12.64
C ARG A 85 -3.77 17.51 -11.32
N CYS A 86 -4.48 17.67 -10.20
CA CYS A 86 -3.93 17.34 -8.89
C CYS A 86 -3.57 15.85 -8.77
N CYS A 87 -4.33 14.93 -9.39
CA CYS A 87 -3.98 13.52 -9.47
C CYS A 87 -2.64 13.30 -10.20
N LEU A 88 -2.43 13.97 -11.33
CA LEU A 88 -1.17 13.88 -12.07
C LEU A 88 0.00 14.46 -11.27
N GLU A 89 -0.22 15.62 -10.62
CA GLU A 89 0.78 16.25 -9.74
C GLU A 89 1.14 15.31 -8.58
N ALA A 90 0.15 14.69 -7.93
CA ALA A 90 0.37 13.72 -6.86
C ALA A 90 1.11 12.47 -7.34
N PHE A 91 0.75 11.95 -8.51
CA PHE A 91 1.43 10.82 -9.14
C PHE A 91 2.94 11.11 -9.33
N VAL A 92 3.25 12.22 -10.02
CA VAL A 92 4.64 12.57 -10.33
C VAL A 92 5.42 12.93 -9.05
N ALA A 93 4.81 13.68 -8.13
CA ALA A 93 5.46 14.05 -6.87
C ALA A 93 5.72 12.83 -5.98
N TYR A 94 4.80 11.84 -5.94
CA TYR A 94 4.99 10.61 -5.21
C TYR A 94 6.14 9.76 -5.78
N LEU A 95 6.25 9.66 -7.11
CA LEU A 95 7.39 9.01 -7.75
C LEU A 95 8.69 9.76 -7.45
N THR A 96 8.70 11.09 -7.56
CA THR A 96 9.87 11.95 -7.25
C THR A 96 10.32 11.74 -5.81
N PHE A 97 9.39 11.71 -4.86
CA PHE A 97 9.68 11.40 -3.46
C PHE A 97 10.36 10.03 -3.30
N ASN A 98 9.81 8.99 -3.92
CA ASN A 98 10.38 7.64 -3.85
C ASN A 98 11.78 7.58 -4.51
N TYR A 99 12.01 8.31 -5.60
CA TYR A 99 13.35 8.46 -6.19
C TYR A 99 14.33 9.15 -5.24
N PHE A 100 13.91 10.20 -4.53
CA PHE A 100 14.77 10.85 -3.53
C PHE A 100 15.12 9.89 -2.39
N VAL A 101 14.13 9.17 -1.83
CA VAL A 101 14.36 8.16 -0.81
C VAL A 101 15.33 7.09 -1.31
N SER A 102 15.09 6.55 -2.51
CA SER A 102 15.95 5.55 -3.15
C SER A 102 17.40 6.05 -3.31
N SER A 103 17.57 7.27 -3.80
CA SER A 103 18.91 7.87 -4.01
C SER A 103 19.63 8.13 -2.69
N ILE A 104 18.91 8.62 -1.66
CA ILE A 104 19.49 8.84 -0.33
C ILE A 104 19.93 7.50 0.27
N LEU A 105 19.08 6.47 0.22
CA LEU A 105 19.43 5.14 0.74
C LEU A 105 20.56 4.50 -0.06
N SER A 106 20.59 4.65 -1.37
CA SER A 106 21.70 4.12 -2.19
C SER A 106 23.05 4.74 -1.83
N ALA A 107 23.05 6.01 -1.38
CA ALA A 107 24.27 6.73 -1.04
C ALA A 107 24.69 6.54 0.43
N TRP A 108 23.74 6.46 1.37
CA TRP A 108 24.01 6.52 2.81
C TRP A 108 23.37 5.38 3.63
N ALA A 109 22.85 4.31 3.02
CA ALA A 109 22.18 3.23 3.73
C ALA A 109 23.02 2.61 4.87
N PRO A 110 24.35 2.34 4.70
CA PRO A 110 25.16 1.77 5.78
C PRO A 110 25.24 2.69 7.01
N GLU A 111 25.30 4.01 6.79
CA GLU A 111 25.38 5.02 7.86
C GLU A 111 24.05 5.18 8.59
N LEU A 112 22.94 4.86 7.91
CA LEU A 112 21.58 4.94 8.42
C LEU A 112 21.12 3.64 9.08
N GLY A 113 21.93 2.57 9.02
CA GLY A 113 21.59 1.27 9.58
C GLY A 113 20.47 0.53 8.83
N VAL A 114 20.28 0.84 7.56
CA VAL A 114 19.29 0.22 6.69
C VAL A 114 20.00 -0.72 5.70
N ASP A 115 19.64 -2.00 5.67
CA ASP A 115 20.14 -2.88 4.60
C ASP A 115 19.35 -2.66 3.31
N PHE A 116 19.86 -1.75 2.49
CA PHE A 116 19.25 -1.45 1.19
C PHE A 116 19.56 -2.53 0.13
N SER A 117 20.39 -3.54 0.42
CA SER A 117 20.65 -4.69 -0.47
C SER A 117 19.58 -5.78 -0.37
N ALA A 118 18.83 -5.79 0.72
CA ALA A 118 17.77 -6.76 0.99
C ALA A 118 16.68 -6.79 -0.09
N SER A 119 16.06 -7.94 -0.32
CA SER A 119 14.98 -8.06 -1.30
C SER A 119 13.75 -7.27 -0.88
N ALA A 120 13.12 -6.57 -1.80
CA ALA A 120 11.86 -5.88 -1.55
C ALA A 120 10.79 -6.88 -1.03
N GLY A 121 10.04 -6.46 0.01
CA GLY A 121 9.03 -7.30 0.65
C GLY A 121 9.56 -8.24 1.75
N THR A 122 10.86 -8.16 2.07
CA THR A 122 11.41 -8.84 3.27
C THR A 122 11.09 -8.03 4.54
N ALA A 123 11.33 -8.63 5.72
CA ALA A 123 11.11 -7.98 7.03
C ALA A 123 11.93 -6.68 7.25
N GLU A 124 12.76 -6.29 6.30
CA GLU A 124 13.69 -5.16 6.37
C GLU A 124 13.08 -3.82 5.92
N GLY A 125 11.78 -3.78 5.66
CA GLY A 125 11.07 -2.53 5.42
C GLY A 125 11.38 -1.84 4.09
N ILE A 126 11.75 -2.62 3.07
CA ILE A 126 12.00 -2.15 1.70
C ILE A 126 10.85 -2.61 0.78
N ALA A 127 10.34 -1.68 -0.03
CA ALA A 127 9.31 -1.95 -1.04
C ALA A 127 9.77 -1.53 -2.44
N THR A 128 9.09 -2.04 -3.45
CA THR A 128 9.26 -1.60 -4.84
C THR A 128 7.96 -0.95 -5.32
N ILE A 129 8.00 0.35 -5.59
CA ILE A 129 6.85 1.13 -6.06
C ILE A 129 7.15 1.62 -7.48
N ALA A 130 6.33 1.21 -8.44
CA ALA A 130 6.53 1.52 -9.87
C ALA A 130 7.97 1.22 -10.36
N GLY A 131 8.59 0.13 -9.89
CA GLY A 131 9.96 -0.24 -10.22
C GLY A 131 11.04 0.53 -9.43
N ILE A 132 10.67 1.47 -8.57
CA ILE A 132 11.58 2.23 -7.72
C ILE A 132 11.71 1.50 -6.38
N ARG A 133 12.93 1.13 -6.03
CA ARG A 133 13.22 0.55 -4.73
C ARG A 133 13.28 1.64 -3.67
N THR A 134 12.48 1.54 -2.62
CA THR A 134 12.28 2.60 -1.63
C THR A 134 11.94 1.99 -0.26
N LEU A 135 11.83 2.83 0.78
CA LEU A 135 11.29 2.41 2.06
C LEU A 135 9.82 2.02 1.94
N ASP A 136 9.45 0.93 2.59
CA ASP A 136 8.05 0.52 2.70
C ASP A 136 7.32 1.43 3.70
N MET A 137 6.66 2.42 3.16
CA MET A 137 5.79 3.33 3.91
C MET A 137 4.31 2.94 3.77
N GLY A 138 4.02 1.97 2.93
CA GLY A 138 2.68 1.51 2.63
C GLY A 138 1.71 2.63 2.23
N ILE A 139 0.44 2.42 2.54
CA ILE A 139 -0.62 3.39 2.28
C ILE A 139 -0.42 4.68 3.08
N ALA A 140 0.11 4.60 4.31
CA ALA A 140 0.31 5.76 5.17
C ALA A 140 1.24 6.79 4.54
N GLY A 141 2.35 6.34 3.95
CA GLY A 141 3.26 7.19 3.20
C GLY A 141 2.61 7.83 1.97
N ALA A 142 1.84 7.05 1.23
CA ALA A 142 1.11 7.54 0.06
C ALA A 142 0.12 8.65 0.42
N LEU A 143 -0.65 8.46 1.50
CA LEU A 143 -1.61 9.45 1.99
C LEU A 143 -0.90 10.72 2.49
N LEU A 144 0.23 10.59 3.19
CA LEU A 144 1.01 11.71 3.65
C LEU A 144 1.51 12.57 2.49
N ILE A 145 2.19 11.95 1.52
CA ILE A 145 2.75 12.66 0.37
C ILE A 145 1.66 13.28 -0.50
N SER A 146 0.60 12.50 -0.80
CA SER A 146 -0.54 13.03 -1.56
C SER A 146 -1.24 14.17 -0.83
N GLY A 147 -1.39 14.09 0.49
CA GLY A 147 -1.93 15.17 1.33
C GLY A 147 -1.12 16.47 1.22
N VAL A 148 0.21 16.36 1.24
CA VAL A 148 1.12 17.51 1.03
C VAL A 148 0.89 18.10 -0.36
N VAL A 149 0.85 17.28 -1.42
CA VAL A 149 0.63 17.76 -2.79
C VAL A 149 -0.73 18.43 -2.93
N ILE A 150 -1.79 17.88 -2.35
CA ILE A 150 -3.12 18.49 -2.35
C ILE A 150 -3.10 19.86 -1.66
N ALA A 151 -2.37 19.99 -0.54
CA ALA A 151 -2.22 21.26 0.15
C ALA A 151 -1.49 22.30 -0.73
N LEU A 152 -0.42 21.90 -1.38
CA LEU A 152 0.34 22.73 -2.32
C LEU A 152 -0.50 23.12 -3.55
N HIS A 153 -1.22 22.14 -4.14
CA HIS A 153 -2.13 22.38 -5.24
C HIS A 153 -3.21 23.41 -4.87
N ASN A 154 -3.90 23.17 -3.77
CA ASN A 154 -4.97 24.07 -3.30
C ASN A 154 -4.47 25.48 -2.96
N ARG A 155 -3.18 25.65 -2.67
CA ARG A 155 -2.54 26.93 -2.33
C ARG A 155 -1.97 27.63 -3.54
N PHE A 156 -1.29 26.93 -4.44
CA PHE A 156 -0.42 27.52 -5.47
C PHE A 156 -0.95 27.39 -6.89
N PHE A 157 -1.97 26.58 -7.16
CA PHE A 157 -2.46 26.32 -8.50
C PHE A 157 -2.90 27.59 -9.25
N ASP A 158 -3.56 28.54 -8.57
CA ASP A 158 -4.04 29.81 -9.15
C ASP A 158 -3.02 30.95 -9.03
N THR A 159 -1.77 30.67 -8.65
CA THR A 159 -0.72 31.68 -8.49
C THR A 159 -0.39 32.30 -9.83
N ARG A 160 -0.52 33.63 -9.94
CA ARG A 160 -0.11 34.39 -11.14
C ARG A 160 1.39 34.57 -11.10
N LEU A 161 2.07 34.02 -12.10
CA LEU A 161 3.49 34.21 -12.30
C LEU A 161 3.74 35.41 -13.22
N PRO A 162 4.93 36.07 -13.17
CA PRO A 162 5.34 37.06 -14.13
C PRO A 162 5.23 36.52 -15.57
N GLU A 163 5.04 37.41 -16.57
CA GLU A 163 4.82 36.99 -17.97
C GLU A 163 5.92 36.05 -18.51
N TRP A 164 7.15 36.29 -18.16
CA TRP A 164 8.28 35.45 -18.58
C TRP A 164 8.30 34.05 -17.95
N LEU A 165 7.59 33.82 -16.85
CA LEU A 165 7.35 32.53 -16.22
C LEU A 165 5.94 31.99 -16.48
N GLY A 166 5.13 32.65 -17.27
CA GLY A 166 3.71 32.29 -17.52
C GLY A 166 3.51 30.85 -17.99
N VAL A 167 4.47 30.31 -18.76
CA VAL A 167 4.47 28.90 -19.24
C VAL A 167 4.49 27.89 -18.08
N PHE A 168 5.05 28.26 -16.95
CA PHE A 168 5.14 27.40 -15.75
C PHE A 168 3.95 27.53 -14.80
N SER A 169 2.92 28.33 -15.14
CA SER A 169 1.75 28.53 -14.28
C SER A 169 0.90 27.25 -14.17
N GLY A 170 0.09 27.19 -13.10
CA GLY A 170 -0.79 26.04 -12.83
C GLY A 170 -0.06 24.80 -12.34
N SER A 171 -0.33 23.65 -12.94
CA SER A 171 0.22 22.35 -12.51
C SER A 171 1.74 22.30 -12.51
N THR A 172 2.40 22.94 -13.50
CA THR A 172 3.85 22.96 -13.57
C THR A 172 4.46 23.68 -12.36
N PHE A 173 3.86 24.80 -11.96
CA PHE A 173 4.31 25.51 -10.77
C PHE A 173 4.10 24.72 -9.49
N VAL A 174 2.94 24.08 -9.36
CA VAL A 174 2.66 23.19 -8.22
C VAL A 174 3.70 22.06 -8.16
N TYR A 175 4.03 21.45 -9.31
CA TYR A 175 5.03 20.38 -9.33
C TYR A 175 6.43 20.90 -8.99
N MET A 176 6.84 22.08 -9.47
CA MET A 176 8.13 22.69 -9.10
C MET A 176 8.24 22.90 -7.58
N VAL A 177 7.19 23.44 -6.97
CA VAL A 177 7.14 23.61 -5.50
C VAL A 177 7.14 22.25 -4.80
N SER A 178 6.37 21.28 -5.31
CA SER A 178 6.35 19.92 -4.77
C SER A 178 7.72 19.26 -4.83
N PHE A 179 8.46 19.38 -5.94
CA PHE A 179 9.80 18.85 -6.07
C PHE A 179 10.76 19.37 -4.99
N ILE A 180 10.72 20.70 -4.72
CA ILE A 180 11.53 21.32 -3.68
C ILE A 180 11.12 20.82 -2.28
N VAL A 181 9.81 20.67 -2.03
CA VAL A 181 9.28 20.25 -0.74
C VAL A 181 9.49 18.74 -0.49
N MET A 182 9.45 17.91 -1.54
CA MET A 182 9.66 16.46 -1.40
C MET A 182 11.08 16.10 -0.98
N LEU A 183 12.09 16.89 -1.31
CA LEU A 183 13.48 16.63 -0.93
C LEU A 183 13.68 16.63 0.61
N PRO A 184 13.36 17.70 1.36
CA PRO A 184 13.48 17.68 2.81
C PRO A 184 12.56 16.65 3.46
N ILE A 185 11.36 16.39 2.89
CA ILE A 185 10.48 15.34 3.40
C ILE A 185 11.15 13.97 3.23
N ALA A 186 11.79 13.68 2.11
CA ALA A 186 12.51 12.42 1.90
C ALA A 186 13.64 12.24 2.92
N VAL A 187 14.42 13.29 3.21
CA VAL A 187 15.46 13.25 4.24
C VAL A 187 14.86 12.93 5.62
N VAL A 188 13.80 13.63 6.02
CA VAL A 188 13.14 13.37 7.31
C VAL A 188 12.60 11.95 7.37
N VAL A 189 11.97 11.48 6.30
CA VAL A 189 11.41 10.13 6.23
C VAL A 189 12.50 9.06 6.37
N VAL A 190 13.61 9.19 5.66
CA VAL A 190 14.72 8.23 5.75
C VAL A 190 15.28 8.14 7.18
N LEU A 191 15.29 9.24 7.94
CA LEU A 191 15.77 9.26 9.33
C LEU A 191 14.75 8.73 10.35
N VAL A 192 13.47 8.96 10.10
CA VAL A 192 12.38 8.68 11.06
C VAL A 192 11.69 7.36 10.79
N TRP A 193 11.42 7.04 9.52
CA TRP A 193 10.60 5.90 9.13
C TRP A 193 11.13 4.53 9.59
N PRO A 194 12.44 4.23 9.55
CA PRO A 194 12.95 2.97 10.09
C PRO A 194 12.60 2.77 11.57
N LYS A 195 12.57 3.84 12.37
CA LYS A 195 12.15 3.78 13.78
C LYS A 195 10.64 3.52 13.91
N VAL A 196 9.85 4.09 13.01
CA VAL A 196 8.40 3.82 12.93
C VAL A 196 8.15 2.36 12.57
N GLN A 197 8.90 1.80 11.62
CA GLN A 197 8.81 0.38 11.24
C GLN A 197 9.11 -0.55 12.44
N VAL A 198 10.16 -0.29 13.19
CA VAL A 198 10.45 -1.03 14.42
C VAL A 198 9.28 -0.93 15.41
N GLY A 199 8.73 0.26 15.60
CA GLY A 199 7.54 0.45 16.45
C GLY A 199 6.32 -0.34 15.96
N MET A 200 6.09 -0.40 14.65
CA MET A 200 5.03 -1.20 14.03
C MET A 200 5.23 -2.70 14.27
N HIS A 201 6.46 -3.21 14.16
CA HIS A 201 6.77 -4.60 14.47
C HIS A 201 6.51 -4.95 15.94
N VAL A 202 6.91 -4.06 16.87
CA VAL A 202 6.61 -4.26 18.31
C VAL A 202 5.09 -4.27 18.54
N PHE A 203 4.36 -3.35 17.94
CA PHE A 203 2.89 -3.29 18.04
C PHE A 203 2.22 -4.56 17.47
N GLN A 204 2.71 -5.05 16.33
CA GLN A 204 2.28 -6.31 15.73
C GLN A 204 2.46 -7.49 16.69
N GLN A 205 3.64 -7.61 17.31
CA GLN A 205 3.91 -8.68 18.26
C GLN A 205 2.99 -8.61 19.48
N VAL A 206 2.75 -7.41 20.02
CA VAL A 206 1.79 -7.22 21.12
C VAL A 206 0.38 -7.70 20.77
N ILE A 207 -0.10 -7.44 19.54
CA ILE A 207 -1.41 -7.94 19.09
C ILE A 207 -1.40 -9.47 18.99
N LEU A 208 -0.34 -10.06 18.42
CA LEU A 208 -0.23 -11.51 18.27
C LEU A 208 -0.13 -12.21 19.63
N ASP A 209 0.67 -11.68 20.55
CA ASP A 209 0.86 -12.22 21.90
C ASP A 209 -0.40 -12.08 22.76
N ALA A 210 -1.21 -11.03 22.54
CA ALA A 210 -2.50 -10.85 23.20
C ALA A 210 -3.57 -11.84 22.73
N GLY A 211 -3.31 -12.61 21.67
CA GLY A 211 -4.17 -13.67 21.18
C GLY A 211 -5.59 -13.16 20.88
N THR A 212 -6.61 -13.83 21.41
CA THR A 212 -8.01 -13.49 21.20
C THR A 212 -8.38 -12.07 21.62
N ALA A 213 -7.75 -11.53 22.69
CA ALA A 213 -8.00 -10.17 23.15
C ALA A 213 -7.47 -9.13 22.14
N GLY A 214 -6.30 -9.35 21.53
CA GLY A 214 -5.72 -8.49 20.50
C GLY A 214 -6.62 -8.43 19.26
N VAL A 215 -7.11 -9.58 18.80
CA VAL A 215 -8.08 -9.67 17.69
C VAL A 215 -9.37 -8.93 18.06
N GLY A 216 -9.88 -9.08 19.28
CA GLY A 216 -11.06 -8.38 19.77
C GLY A 216 -10.91 -6.86 19.73
N ILE A 217 -9.77 -6.32 20.18
CA ILE A 217 -9.47 -4.88 20.14
C ILE A 217 -9.42 -4.39 18.69
N PHE A 218 -8.75 -5.12 17.81
CA PHE A 218 -8.65 -4.76 16.40
C PHE A 218 -10.03 -4.68 15.73
N VAL A 219 -10.85 -5.74 15.89
CA VAL A 219 -12.20 -5.79 15.33
C VAL A 219 -13.10 -4.69 15.92
N PHE A 220 -12.99 -4.42 17.23
CA PHE A 220 -13.72 -3.33 17.87
C PHE A 220 -13.37 -1.97 17.25
N LEU A 221 -12.08 -1.65 17.11
CA LEU A 221 -11.64 -0.40 16.50
C LEU A 221 -12.09 -0.29 15.03
N GLU A 222 -11.99 -1.37 14.26
CA GLU A 222 -12.50 -1.40 12.88
C GLU A 222 -13.99 -1.03 12.85
N ARG A 223 -14.80 -1.62 13.73
CA ARG A 223 -16.25 -1.36 13.79
C ARG A 223 -16.58 0.07 14.19
N VAL A 224 -15.88 0.62 15.16
CA VAL A 224 -16.05 2.02 15.59
C VAL A 224 -15.72 3.00 14.46
N LEU A 225 -14.81 2.67 13.58
CA LEU A 225 -14.38 3.54 12.47
C LEU A 225 -15.27 3.44 11.22
N ILE A 226 -16.14 2.42 11.11
CA ILE A 226 -17.06 2.26 9.96
C ILE A 226 -17.95 3.48 9.72
N PRO A 227 -18.63 4.07 10.73
CA PRO A 227 -19.52 5.22 10.52
C PRO A 227 -18.79 6.46 10.00
N PHE A 228 -17.49 6.56 10.24
CA PHE A 228 -16.64 7.66 9.78
C PHE A 228 -15.99 7.39 8.42
N GLY A 229 -16.16 6.19 7.85
CA GLY A 229 -15.46 5.76 6.63
C GLY A 229 -13.94 5.58 6.79
N LEU A 230 -13.45 5.60 8.04
CA LEU A 230 -12.02 5.52 8.36
C LEU A 230 -11.53 4.08 8.61
N HIS A 231 -12.43 3.10 8.63
CA HIS A 231 -12.08 1.69 8.83
C HIS A 231 -11.07 1.18 7.79
N HIS A 232 -11.14 1.70 6.54
CA HIS A 232 -10.15 1.39 5.51
C HIS A 232 -8.72 1.79 5.92
N LEU A 233 -8.57 2.92 6.61
CA LEU A 233 -7.26 3.37 7.11
C LEU A 233 -6.69 2.44 8.17
N LEU A 234 -7.57 1.87 9.01
CA LEU A 234 -7.14 0.94 10.05
C LEU A 234 -6.81 -0.44 9.47
N TYR A 235 -7.71 -1.04 8.67
CA TYR A 235 -7.50 -2.42 8.24
C TYR A 235 -6.56 -2.55 7.04
N ALA A 236 -6.46 -1.53 6.17
CA ALA A 236 -5.67 -1.65 4.95
C ALA A 236 -4.20 -2.00 5.21
N PRO A 237 -3.49 -1.41 6.19
CA PRO A 237 -2.13 -1.83 6.52
C PRO A 237 -2.03 -3.31 6.95
N PHE A 238 -3.03 -3.81 7.67
CA PHE A 238 -3.04 -5.21 8.12
C PHE A 238 -3.37 -6.20 7.01
N TYR A 239 -4.28 -5.85 6.11
CA TYR A 239 -4.74 -6.76 5.06
C TYR A 239 -3.89 -6.72 3.80
N TYR A 240 -3.29 -5.56 3.48
CA TYR A 240 -2.59 -5.32 2.22
C TYR A 240 -1.11 -4.97 2.37
N ASP A 241 -0.66 -4.51 3.53
CA ASP A 241 0.73 -4.16 3.81
C ASP A 241 1.43 -5.22 4.68
N ASN A 242 2.76 -5.06 4.85
CA ASN A 242 3.63 -6.00 5.57
C ASN A 242 3.52 -5.92 7.10
N VAL A 243 2.40 -5.48 7.66
CA VAL A 243 2.26 -5.28 9.12
C VAL A 243 2.18 -6.60 9.88
N ILE A 244 1.44 -7.59 9.38
CA ILE A 244 1.25 -8.90 10.05
C ILE A 244 2.00 -10.00 9.32
N VAL A 245 1.94 -10.00 8.00
CA VAL A 245 2.57 -10.97 7.12
C VAL A 245 2.99 -10.29 5.84
N GLN A 246 4.09 -10.77 5.23
CA GLN A 246 4.61 -10.20 3.99
C GLN A 246 3.54 -10.11 2.90
N GLY A 247 3.36 -8.92 2.35
CA GLY A 247 2.35 -8.61 1.33
C GLY A 247 0.93 -8.48 1.86
N GLY A 248 0.73 -8.53 3.19
CA GLY A 248 -0.57 -8.50 3.83
C GLY A 248 -1.30 -9.85 3.82
N ILE A 249 -2.37 -9.92 4.57
CA ILE A 249 -3.11 -11.17 4.80
C ILE A 249 -3.65 -11.78 3.49
N TYR A 250 -4.14 -10.98 2.56
CA TYR A 250 -4.69 -11.49 1.29
C TYR A 250 -3.62 -12.09 0.39
N ALA A 251 -2.45 -11.46 0.28
CA ALA A 251 -1.33 -12.02 -0.46
C ALA A 251 -0.79 -13.29 0.20
N ALA A 252 -0.70 -13.29 1.53
CA ALA A 252 -0.29 -14.48 2.28
C ALA A 252 -1.25 -15.65 2.05
N TRP A 253 -2.57 -15.44 2.02
CA TRP A 253 -3.53 -16.47 1.67
C TRP A 253 -3.31 -17.01 0.26
N ALA A 254 -3.18 -16.14 -0.73
CA ALA A 254 -2.97 -16.56 -2.11
C ALA A 254 -1.68 -17.39 -2.27
N ASN A 255 -0.60 -16.97 -1.61
CA ASN A 255 0.70 -17.66 -1.64
C ASN A 255 0.71 -18.97 -0.82
N ALA A 256 -0.03 -19.03 0.28
CA ALA A 256 -0.09 -20.23 1.12
C ALA A 256 -1.05 -21.30 0.58
N LEU A 257 -2.04 -20.93 -0.25
CA LEU A 257 -3.09 -21.82 -0.73
C LEU A 257 -2.58 -23.14 -1.33
N PRO A 258 -1.55 -23.17 -2.19
CA PRO A 258 -1.01 -24.40 -2.74
C PRO A 258 -0.49 -25.37 -1.66
N GLY A 259 0.24 -24.82 -0.68
CA GLY A 259 0.77 -25.61 0.45
C GLY A 259 -0.32 -26.09 1.42
N LEU A 260 -1.31 -25.23 1.68
CA LEU A 260 -2.45 -25.57 2.52
C LEU A 260 -3.32 -26.66 1.89
N ALA A 261 -3.55 -26.62 0.58
CA ALA A 261 -4.33 -27.61 -0.16
C ALA A 261 -3.65 -28.99 -0.18
N ALA A 262 -2.30 -29.04 -0.10
CA ALA A 262 -1.52 -30.27 -0.05
C ALA A 262 -1.32 -30.81 1.38
N SER A 263 -1.69 -30.08 2.43
CA SER A 263 -1.43 -30.40 3.82
C SER A 263 -2.66 -30.96 4.55
N THR A 264 -2.43 -31.92 5.45
CA THR A 264 -3.44 -32.45 6.36
C THR A 264 -3.35 -31.84 7.77
N ARG A 265 -2.43 -30.89 8.00
CA ARG A 265 -2.25 -30.23 9.30
C ARG A 265 -3.32 -29.17 9.56
N PRO A 266 -3.64 -28.88 10.84
CA PRO A 266 -4.58 -27.82 11.18
C PRO A 266 -4.14 -26.46 10.64
N LEU A 267 -5.08 -25.67 10.17
CA LEU A 267 -4.84 -24.32 9.63
C LEU A 267 -4.16 -23.39 10.64
N ALA A 268 -4.48 -23.51 11.91
CA ALA A 268 -3.88 -22.72 12.99
C ALA A 268 -2.35 -22.91 13.13
N GLU A 269 -1.82 -24.08 12.75
CA GLU A 269 -0.38 -24.35 12.76
C GLU A 269 0.32 -23.83 11.51
N LEU A 270 -0.35 -23.89 10.35
CA LEU A 270 0.21 -23.54 9.05
C LEU A 270 0.11 -22.04 8.75
N ALA A 271 -0.92 -21.41 9.26
CA ALA A 271 -1.21 -20.01 9.03
C ALA A 271 -1.80 -19.34 10.29
N PRO A 272 -0.98 -19.10 11.33
CA PRO A 272 -1.47 -18.51 12.59
C PRO A 272 -2.09 -17.14 12.41
N TRP A 273 -1.70 -16.39 11.39
CA TRP A 273 -2.29 -15.12 11.00
C TRP A 273 -3.71 -15.25 10.41
N ALA A 274 -4.14 -16.44 10.04
CA ALA A 274 -5.48 -16.69 9.49
C ALA A 274 -6.60 -16.39 10.49
N SER A 275 -6.33 -16.49 11.79
CA SER A 275 -7.29 -16.13 12.84
C SER A 275 -7.75 -14.68 12.77
N LEU A 276 -6.94 -13.78 12.23
CA LEU A 276 -7.31 -12.37 12.03
C LEU A 276 -8.33 -12.16 10.89
N THR A 277 -8.45 -13.13 9.99
CA THR A 277 -9.46 -13.10 8.90
C THR A 277 -10.74 -13.82 9.27
N ASP A 278 -10.70 -14.75 10.21
CA ASP A 278 -11.86 -15.51 10.65
C ASP A 278 -12.69 -14.70 11.66
N ARG A 279 -13.56 -13.85 11.11
CA ARG A 279 -14.50 -13.04 11.90
C ARG A 279 -15.53 -13.87 12.69
N LYS A 280 -15.64 -15.18 12.44
CA LYS A 280 -16.57 -16.07 13.13
C LYS A 280 -15.98 -16.66 14.42
N SER A 281 -14.65 -16.67 14.56
CA SER A 281 -13.99 -17.18 15.76
C SER A 281 -13.97 -16.20 16.94
N VAL A 282 -14.54 -15.00 16.77
CA VAL A 282 -14.57 -13.92 17.78
C VAL A 282 -15.99 -13.69 18.36
N VAL A 283 -16.95 -14.53 17.98
CA VAL A 283 -18.33 -14.51 18.54
C VAL A 283 -18.51 -15.63 19.52
#